data_774ba1cec0d784730c9bbd6f098284ea
#
_entry.id   774ba1cec0d784730c9bbd6f098284ea
#
_cell.length_a   1.000
_cell.length_b   1.000
_cell.length_c   1.000
_cell.angle_alpha   90.00
_cell.angle_beta   90.00
_cell.angle_gamma   90.00
#
_symmetry.space_group_name_H-M   'P 1'
#
loop_
_entity.id
_entity.type
_entity.pdbx_description
1 polymer ?
#
loop_
_entity_poly.entity_id
_entity_poly.type
_entity_poly.pdbx_seq_one_letter_code
_entity_poly.pdbx_strand_id
1 'polypeptide(L)'
;MDSKVILKAESLDGYLTEKDLSYLKEMDILYERVMKSFQAIAQGGFSNTIAQEEKKVIELFNEMGHIMQTICTEVPAMQVYSFITTEESHAEASRVIAKLRDIRTGHQEFLYYTQRAYEMLFRLAYSGYHSDNKNYLVVKTPVTAPVQNYSVHKIPDIDHKIENTVMCVMLRGALLPSMIMSKEIEEYSSHGYVTPFALFKIKRDDLKKESNMEYILDLKNSFFNLEDLHGKDLIFADPMNATGGSLVTVIKYLQDQGVKPKSIKFFNVIAALKGSLR
;
A
#
# COMPACT_ATOMS: atom_id res chain seq x y z
N MET A 1 18.94 -26.58 -6.65
CA MET A 1 18.33 -25.23 -6.88
C MET A 1 18.84 -24.30 -5.80
N ASP A 2 19.32 -23.12 -6.17
CA ASP A 2 19.72 -22.13 -5.21
C ASP A 2 18.53 -21.80 -4.30
N SER A 3 18.73 -21.87 -3.00
CA SER A 3 17.69 -21.62 -2.00
C SER A 3 17.37 -20.13 -1.82
N LYS A 4 18.04 -19.27 -2.57
CA LYS A 4 17.91 -17.81 -2.49
C LYS A 4 17.92 -17.18 -3.88
N VAL A 5 17.04 -16.19 -4.08
CA VAL A 5 17.04 -15.29 -5.23
C VAL A 5 17.50 -13.92 -4.76
N ILE A 6 18.47 -13.35 -5.44
CA ILE A 6 19.06 -12.06 -5.08
C ILE A 6 18.86 -11.09 -6.24
N LEU A 7 18.22 -9.96 -5.97
CA LEU A 7 18.13 -8.84 -6.89
C LEU A 7 18.95 -7.66 -6.34
N LYS A 8 19.79 -7.08 -7.19
CA LYS A 8 20.60 -5.90 -6.83
C LYS A 8 19.87 -4.60 -7.18
N ALA A 9 20.10 -3.57 -6.40
CA ALA A 9 19.50 -2.25 -6.62
C ALA A 9 19.80 -1.69 -8.02
N GLU A 10 21.00 -1.92 -8.56
CA GLU A 10 21.39 -1.53 -9.91
C GLU A 10 20.45 -2.06 -11.00
N SER A 11 19.88 -3.27 -10.79
CA SER A 11 18.94 -3.86 -11.73
C SER A 11 17.54 -3.23 -11.68
N LEU A 12 17.21 -2.49 -10.61
CA LEU A 12 15.90 -1.87 -10.44
C LEU A 12 15.71 -0.64 -11.33
N ASP A 13 16.79 0.07 -11.65
CA ASP A 13 16.70 1.28 -12.48
C ASP A 13 16.34 0.95 -13.94
N GLY A 14 16.54 -0.30 -14.36
CA GLY A 14 16.06 -0.80 -15.66
C GLY A 14 14.54 -0.85 -15.84
N TYR A 15 13.78 -0.70 -14.76
CA TYR A 15 12.31 -0.62 -14.82
C TYR A 15 11.81 0.84 -14.99
N LEU A 16 12.68 1.85 -14.84
CA LEU A 16 12.33 3.25 -14.98
C LEU A 16 12.47 3.70 -16.44
N THR A 17 11.46 4.41 -16.93
CA THR A 17 11.49 5.08 -18.24
C THR A 17 12.24 6.43 -18.13
N GLU A 18 12.60 7.03 -19.28
CA GLU A 18 13.17 8.39 -19.30
C GLU A 18 12.22 9.42 -18.67
N LYS A 19 10.92 9.23 -18.85
CA LYS A 19 9.90 10.09 -18.26
C LYS A 19 9.87 9.95 -16.73
N ASP A 20 9.97 8.72 -16.20
CA ASP A 20 10.06 8.48 -14.76
C ASP A 20 11.30 9.14 -14.15
N LEU A 21 12.44 9.06 -14.83
CA LEU A 21 13.66 9.73 -14.42
C LEU A 21 13.52 11.25 -14.39
N SER A 22 12.75 11.83 -15.32
CA SER A 22 12.43 13.26 -15.31
C SER A 22 11.60 13.66 -14.08
N TYR A 23 10.55 12.89 -13.77
CA TYR A 23 9.75 13.12 -12.57
C TYR A 23 10.57 13.03 -11.28
N LEU A 24 11.40 12.00 -11.18
CA LEU A 24 12.29 11.82 -10.02
C LEU A 24 13.22 12.99 -9.83
N LYS A 25 13.83 13.49 -10.91
CA LYS A 25 14.73 14.65 -10.85
C LYS A 25 14.03 15.92 -10.39
N GLU A 26 12.81 16.17 -10.85
CA GLU A 26 12.01 17.31 -10.43
C GLU A 26 11.66 17.23 -8.93
N MET A 27 11.21 16.06 -8.48
CA MET A 27 10.89 15.83 -7.07
C MET A 27 12.13 15.91 -6.16
N ASP A 28 13.27 15.43 -6.59
CA ASP A 28 14.52 15.49 -5.82
C ASP A 28 14.95 16.94 -5.57
N ILE A 29 14.82 17.83 -6.55
CA ILE A 29 15.10 19.26 -6.39
C ILE A 29 14.22 19.88 -5.28
N LEU A 30 12.94 19.59 -5.27
CA LEU A 30 12.03 20.08 -4.23
C LEU A 30 12.36 19.46 -2.87
N TYR A 31 12.64 18.17 -2.85
CA TYR A 31 12.99 17.45 -1.62
C TYR A 31 14.30 18.00 -0.99
N GLU A 32 15.32 18.33 -1.77
CA GLU A 32 16.52 18.97 -1.26
C GLU A 32 16.22 20.33 -0.61
N ARG A 33 15.29 21.11 -1.16
CA ARG A 33 14.85 22.37 -0.57
C ARG A 33 14.14 22.14 0.76
N VAL A 34 13.26 21.14 0.84
CA VAL A 34 12.59 20.72 2.08
C VAL A 34 13.59 20.31 3.15
N MET A 35 14.61 19.53 2.78
CA MET A 35 15.65 19.07 3.73
C MET A 35 16.45 20.23 4.32
N LYS A 36 16.72 21.28 3.54
CA LYS A 36 17.37 22.51 4.05
C LYS A 36 16.49 23.21 5.11
N SER A 37 15.18 23.32 4.85
CA SER A 37 14.24 23.90 5.82
C SER A 37 14.10 23.02 7.08
N PHE A 38 14.08 21.69 6.95
CA PHE A 38 14.09 20.79 8.10
C PHE A 38 15.35 20.95 8.97
N GLN A 39 16.51 21.09 8.34
CA GLN A 39 17.76 21.34 9.07
C GLN A 39 17.70 22.66 9.83
N ALA A 40 17.17 23.73 9.22
CA ALA A 40 17.02 25.03 9.86
C ALA A 40 16.05 24.95 11.07
N ILE A 41 14.94 24.26 10.94
CA ILE A 41 13.97 24.02 12.03
C ILE A 41 14.62 23.22 13.16
N ALA A 42 15.37 22.16 12.84
CA ALA A 42 16.01 21.28 13.82
C ALA A 42 17.15 21.96 14.58
N GLN A 43 17.85 22.92 13.97
CA GLN A 43 18.90 23.71 14.63
C GLN A 43 18.32 24.71 15.65
N GLY A 44 17.02 24.97 15.57
CA GLY A 44 16.38 25.98 16.41
C GLY A 44 16.71 27.40 15.97
N GLY A 45 16.15 28.37 16.66
CA GLY A 45 16.37 29.79 16.35
C GLY A 45 15.25 30.65 16.95
N PHE A 46 15.16 31.90 16.49
CA PHE A 46 14.05 32.76 16.87
C PHE A 46 12.72 32.20 16.34
N SER A 47 11.67 32.30 17.14
CA SER A 47 10.33 31.78 16.81
C SER A 47 9.84 32.19 15.41
N ASN A 48 10.10 33.44 15.00
CA ASN A 48 9.73 33.93 13.68
C ASN A 48 10.48 33.22 12.53
N THR A 49 11.74 32.84 12.72
CA THR A 49 12.53 32.12 11.71
C THR A 49 12.00 30.69 11.55
N ILE A 50 11.68 30.02 12.65
CA ILE A 50 11.08 28.67 12.62
C ILE A 50 9.73 28.72 11.90
N ALA A 51 8.84 29.66 12.23
CA ALA A 51 7.54 29.81 11.59
C ALA A 51 7.65 30.09 10.07
N GLN A 52 8.67 30.84 9.65
CA GLN A 52 8.93 31.08 8.21
C GLN A 52 9.38 29.80 7.49
N GLU A 53 10.27 29.02 8.10
CA GLU A 53 10.71 27.75 7.51
C GLU A 53 9.58 26.70 7.49
N GLU A 54 8.72 26.63 8.51
CA GLU A 54 7.52 25.79 8.52
C GLU A 54 6.57 26.17 7.36
N LYS A 55 6.31 27.46 7.16
CA LYS A 55 5.48 27.93 6.03
C LYS A 55 6.07 27.50 4.69
N LYS A 56 7.39 27.67 4.52
CA LYS A 56 8.10 27.27 3.30
C LYS A 56 8.03 25.76 3.07
N VAL A 57 8.12 24.95 4.12
CA VAL A 57 7.91 23.49 4.03
C VAL A 57 6.52 23.19 3.51
N ILE A 58 5.47 23.84 4.05
CA ILE A 58 4.08 23.64 3.60
C ILE A 58 3.95 23.98 2.10
N GLU A 59 4.50 25.12 1.66
CA GLU A 59 4.47 25.53 0.25
C GLU A 59 5.15 24.49 -0.66
N LEU A 60 6.32 23.99 -0.27
CA LEU A 60 7.05 22.96 -1.01
C LEU A 60 6.30 21.63 -1.07
N PHE A 61 5.67 21.20 0.03
CA PHE A 61 4.86 19.99 0.03
C PHE A 61 3.61 20.14 -0.86
N ASN A 62 3.00 21.32 -0.91
CA ASN A 62 1.89 21.58 -1.84
C ASN A 62 2.36 21.52 -3.31
N GLU A 63 3.52 22.07 -3.63
CA GLU A 63 4.13 21.98 -4.97
C GLU A 63 4.39 20.52 -5.36
N MET A 64 5.02 19.74 -4.46
CA MET A 64 5.22 18.29 -4.65
C MET A 64 3.90 17.54 -4.83
N GLY A 65 2.86 17.92 -4.09
CA GLY A 65 1.53 17.34 -4.19
C GLY A 65 0.89 17.55 -5.57
N HIS A 66 1.02 18.73 -6.16
CA HIS A 66 0.54 19.03 -7.51
C HIS A 66 1.28 18.20 -8.59
N ILE A 67 2.60 18.07 -8.47
CA ILE A 67 3.40 17.23 -9.37
C ILE A 67 2.93 15.78 -9.24
N MET A 68 2.75 15.28 -8.02
CA MET A 68 2.25 13.91 -7.79
C MET A 68 0.86 13.67 -8.40
N GLN A 69 -0.05 14.65 -8.32
CA GLN A 69 -1.37 14.55 -8.97
C GLN A 69 -1.22 14.41 -10.49
N THR A 70 -0.33 15.20 -11.09
CA THR A 70 -0.03 15.11 -12.53
C THR A 70 0.51 13.73 -12.89
N ILE A 71 1.47 13.21 -12.13
CA ILE A 71 2.05 11.88 -12.36
C ILE A 71 0.97 10.80 -12.25
N CYS A 72 0.11 10.83 -11.23
CA CYS A 72 -0.97 9.85 -11.06
C CYS A 72 -2.00 9.91 -12.20
N THR A 73 -2.22 11.07 -12.81
CA THR A 73 -3.07 11.20 -14.01
C THR A 73 -2.46 10.51 -15.22
N GLU A 74 -1.13 10.57 -15.36
CA GLU A 74 -0.39 9.98 -16.47
C GLU A 74 -0.03 8.50 -16.26
N VAL A 75 -0.04 8.04 -15.01
CA VAL A 75 0.20 6.64 -14.62
C VAL A 75 -1.03 6.08 -13.88
N PRO A 76 -2.09 5.66 -14.62
CA PRO A 76 -3.36 5.22 -14.03
C PRO A 76 -3.24 4.01 -13.09
N ALA A 77 -2.15 3.24 -13.20
CA ALA A 77 -1.85 2.13 -12.29
C ALA A 77 -1.53 2.61 -10.87
N MET A 78 -1.10 3.87 -10.71
CA MET A 78 -0.78 4.47 -9.43
C MET A 78 -1.97 5.29 -8.92
N GLN A 79 -2.65 4.79 -7.89
CA GLN A 79 -3.80 5.44 -7.28
C GLN A 79 -3.45 5.92 -5.87
N VAL A 80 -3.62 7.21 -5.60
CA VAL A 80 -3.37 7.80 -4.30
C VAL A 80 -4.69 8.20 -3.67
N TYR A 81 -5.01 7.62 -2.51
CA TYR A 81 -6.28 7.80 -1.81
C TYR A 81 -6.67 9.29 -1.68
N SER A 82 -5.74 10.11 -1.23
CA SER A 82 -5.99 11.55 -1.01
C SER A 82 -6.22 12.36 -2.29
N PHE A 83 -5.96 11.82 -3.47
CA PHE A 83 -6.18 12.54 -4.74
C PHE A 83 -7.51 12.19 -5.41
N ILE A 84 -8.12 11.08 -5.04
CA ILE A 84 -9.34 10.57 -5.68
C ILE A 84 -10.53 10.48 -4.74
N THR A 85 -10.37 10.85 -3.48
CA THR A 85 -11.45 10.93 -2.50
C THR A 85 -11.90 12.37 -2.26
N THR A 86 -13.10 12.55 -1.69
CA THR A 86 -13.62 13.87 -1.30
C THR A 86 -12.79 14.50 -0.19
N GLU A 87 -12.90 15.81 -0.02
CA GLU A 87 -12.15 16.56 1.00
C GLU A 87 -12.40 16.02 2.43
N GLU A 88 -13.63 15.60 2.73
CA GLU A 88 -13.98 15.05 4.04
C GLU A 88 -13.20 13.75 4.32
N SER A 89 -13.10 12.88 3.31
CA SER A 89 -12.33 11.63 3.41
C SER A 89 -10.82 11.89 3.43
N HIS A 90 -10.35 12.93 2.73
CA HIS A 90 -8.96 13.35 2.72
C HIS A 90 -8.49 13.77 4.12
N ALA A 91 -9.30 14.54 4.85
CA ALA A 91 -8.95 14.97 6.20
C ALA A 91 -8.73 13.77 7.17
N GLU A 92 -9.53 12.71 7.03
CA GLU A 92 -9.34 11.49 7.82
C GLU A 92 -8.04 10.75 7.42
N ALA A 93 -7.78 10.59 6.12
CA ALA A 93 -6.56 9.96 5.63
C ALA A 93 -5.30 10.68 6.12
N SER A 94 -5.28 12.01 6.00
CA SER A 94 -4.16 12.85 6.46
C SER A 94 -3.91 12.68 7.95
N ARG A 95 -4.97 12.64 8.77
CA ARG A 95 -4.85 12.41 10.22
C ARG A 95 -4.29 11.03 10.54
N VAL A 96 -4.78 9.97 9.87
CA VAL A 96 -4.30 8.61 10.04
C VAL A 96 -2.81 8.52 9.70
N ILE A 97 -2.39 9.07 8.57
CA ILE A 97 -0.99 9.09 8.15
C ILE A 97 -0.12 9.88 9.14
N ALA A 98 -0.59 11.05 9.59
CA ALA A 98 0.14 11.85 10.57
C ALA A 98 0.39 11.06 11.86
N LYS A 99 -0.63 10.35 12.36
CA LYS A 99 -0.51 9.49 13.53
C LYS A 99 0.46 8.32 13.33
N LEU A 100 0.43 7.66 12.19
CA LEU A 100 1.37 6.58 11.88
C LEU A 100 2.82 7.04 11.76
N ARG A 101 3.05 8.32 11.48
CA ARG A 101 4.38 8.93 11.35
C ARG A 101 4.86 9.67 12.60
N ASP A 102 3.98 9.92 13.57
CA ASP A 102 4.34 10.63 14.79
C ASP A 102 5.15 9.72 15.73
N ILE A 103 6.36 10.13 16.08
CA ILE A 103 7.26 9.41 17.00
C ILE A 103 6.62 9.16 18.37
N ARG A 104 5.60 9.94 18.74
CA ARG A 104 4.89 9.83 20.03
C ARG A 104 3.76 8.79 20.00
N THR A 105 3.40 8.27 18.82
CA THR A 105 2.33 7.27 18.69
C THR A 105 2.74 5.97 19.38
N GLY A 106 1.96 5.56 20.37
CA GLY A 106 2.17 4.32 21.11
C GLY A 106 1.77 3.07 20.29
N HIS A 107 2.19 1.91 20.79
CA HIS A 107 1.99 0.65 20.06
C HIS A 107 0.51 0.36 19.76
N GLN A 108 -0.41 0.55 20.71
CA GLN A 108 -1.84 0.30 20.51
C GLN A 108 -2.45 1.27 19.50
N GLU A 109 -2.09 2.56 19.58
CA GLU A 109 -2.53 3.54 18.61
C GLU A 109 -2.00 3.22 17.20
N PHE A 110 -0.74 2.78 17.11
CA PHE A 110 -0.14 2.36 15.84
C PHE A 110 -0.92 1.21 15.19
N LEU A 111 -1.31 0.20 15.95
CA LEU A 111 -2.13 -0.91 15.46
C LEU A 111 -3.50 -0.41 14.97
N TYR A 112 -4.16 0.44 15.77
CA TYR A 112 -5.45 1.03 15.41
C TYR A 112 -5.38 1.81 14.10
N TYR A 113 -4.40 2.72 13.97
CA TYR A 113 -4.25 3.51 12.75
C TYR A 113 -3.79 2.69 11.55
N THR A 114 -3.02 1.63 11.75
CA THR A 114 -2.68 0.67 10.69
C THR A 114 -3.94 0.00 10.16
N GLN A 115 -4.79 -0.50 11.04
CA GLN A 115 -6.08 -1.09 10.63
C GLN A 115 -6.92 -0.09 9.84
N ARG A 116 -7.11 1.13 10.36
CA ARG A 116 -7.87 2.19 9.68
C ARG A 116 -7.32 2.51 8.29
N ALA A 117 -5.99 2.58 8.15
CA ALA A 117 -5.36 2.87 6.87
C ALA A 117 -5.67 1.79 5.82
N TYR A 118 -5.59 0.51 6.18
CA TYR A 118 -5.86 -0.58 5.24
C TYR A 118 -7.35 -0.77 4.93
N GLU A 119 -8.25 -0.53 5.88
CA GLU A 119 -9.69 -0.44 5.62
C GLU A 119 -10.00 0.67 4.59
N MET A 120 -9.36 1.84 4.71
CA MET A 120 -9.52 2.93 3.75
C MET A 120 -8.97 2.56 2.37
N LEU A 121 -7.79 1.92 2.30
CA LEU A 121 -7.21 1.44 1.04
C LEU A 121 -8.06 0.35 0.38
N PHE A 122 -8.63 -0.55 1.16
CA PHE A 122 -9.57 -1.55 0.64
C PHE A 122 -10.79 -0.87 -0.01
N ARG A 123 -11.40 0.08 0.68
CA ARG A 123 -12.54 0.85 0.15
C ARG A 123 -12.17 1.57 -1.14
N LEU A 124 -11.00 2.20 -1.20
CA LEU A 124 -10.52 2.84 -2.41
C LEU A 124 -10.50 1.88 -3.60
N ALA A 125 -9.99 0.67 -3.40
CA ALA A 125 -9.82 -0.30 -4.48
C ALA A 125 -11.12 -1.01 -4.88
N TYR A 126 -12.08 -1.18 -3.97
CA TYR A 126 -13.22 -2.07 -4.17
C TYR A 126 -14.60 -1.41 -4.06
N SER A 127 -14.74 -0.26 -3.36
CA SER A 127 -16.04 0.39 -3.16
C SER A 127 -16.43 1.45 -4.19
N GLY A 128 -15.49 1.93 -4.98
CA GLY A 128 -15.72 2.96 -6.02
C GLY A 128 -16.53 2.49 -7.22
N TYR A 129 -16.97 1.25 -7.23
CA TYR A 129 -17.77 0.71 -8.30
C TYR A 129 -19.25 0.65 -7.87
N HIS A 130 -20.07 1.45 -8.51
CA HIS A 130 -21.51 1.24 -8.50
C HIS A 130 -21.80 -0.10 -9.19
N SER A 131 -21.79 -1.17 -8.41
CA SER A 131 -22.37 -2.42 -8.88
C SER A 131 -23.89 -2.22 -8.89
N ASP A 132 -24.52 -2.39 -10.04
CA ASP A 132 -25.98 -2.42 -10.14
C ASP A 132 -26.53 -3.65 -9.40
N ASN A 133 -25.70 -4.66 -9.22
CA ASN A 133 -26.00 -5.86 -8.46
C ASN A 133 -25.74 -5.62 -6.96
N LYS A 134 -26.67 -6.11 -6.15
CA LYS A 134 -26.59 -6.06 -4.69
C LYS A 134 -26.82 -7.45 -4.13
N ASN A 135 -26.01 -7.82 -3.16
CA ASN A 135 -26.27 -8.95 -2.31
C ASN A 135 -27.16 -8.53 -1.14
N TYR A 136 -28.01 -9.43 -0.69
CA TYR A 136 -28.91 -9.17 0.42
C TYR A 136 -28.54 -10.07 1.59
N LEU A 137 -28.22 -9.45 2.72
CA LEU A 137 -27.96 -10.13 3.97
C LEU A 137 -29.22 -10.05 4.84
N VAL A 138 -29.82 -11.18 5.13
CA VAL A 138 -30.97 -11.27 6.03
C VAL A 138 -30.49 -11.80 7.37
N VAL A 139 -30.58 -10.96 8.40
CA VAL A 139 -30.13 -11.30 9.74
C VAL A 139 -31.27 -11.27 10.74
N LYS A 140 -31.26 -12.21 11.69
CA LYS A 140 -32.19 -12.24 12.79
C LYS A 140 -31.82 -11.19 13.82
N THR A 141 -32.76 -10.32 14.16
CA THR A 141 -32.54 -9.30 15.20
C THR A 141 -32.79 -9.90 16.62
N PRO A 142 -32.31 -9.28 17.69
CA PRO A 142 -32.57 -9.75 19.04
C PRO A 142 -34.01 -9.48 19.52
N VAL A 143 -34.84 -8.79 18.73
CA VAL A 143 -36.21 -8.46 19.07
C VAL A 143 -37.13 -9.67 18.81
N THR A 144 -37.84 -10.12 19.82
CA THR A 144 -38.65 -11.34 19.76
C THR A 144 -40.12 -11.12 20.05
N ALA A 145 -40.59 -9.89 20.30
CA ALA A 145 -42.00 -9.60 20.57
C ALA A 145 -42.55 -8.60 19.54
N PRO A 146 -43.73 -8.86 18.96
CA PRO A 146 -44.62 -10.03 19.15
C PRO A 146 -44.17 -11.31 18.46
N VAL A 147 -43.24 -11.22 17.50
CA VAL A 147 -42.65 -12.33 16.74
C VAL A 147 -41.17 -12.12 16.56
N GLN A 148 -40.46 -13.14 16.09
CA GLN A 148 -39.06 -12.98 15.70
C GLN A 148 -38.96 -12.01 14.52
N ASN A 149 -38.08 -11.02 14.66
CA ASN A 149 -37.85 -10.01 13.65
C ASN A 149 -36.55 -10.26 12.88
N TYR A 150 -36.55 -9.84 11.62
CA TYR A 150 -35.38 -9.90 10.72
C TYR A 150 -35.13 -8.54 10.11
N SER A 151 -33.86 -8.20 9.89
CA SER A 151 -33.45 -7.05 9.10
C SER A 151 -32.81 -7.49 7.80
N VAL A 152 -32.97 -6.66 6.77
CA VAL A 152 -32.42 -6.90 5.44
C VAL A 152 -31.45 -5.78 5.11
N HIS A 153 -30.21 -6.14 4.81
CA HIS A 153 -29.16 -5.21 4.43
C HIS A 153 -28.75 -5.45 2.99
N LYS A 154 -28.49 -4.37 2.27
CA LYS A 154 -27.92 -4.41 0.91
C LYS A 154 -26.44 -4.16 0.99
N ILE A 155 -25.65 -5.07 0.44
CA ILE A 155 -24.20 -4.92 0.31
C ILE A 155 -23.82 -4.92 -1.18
N PRO A 156 -22.75 -4.19 -1.58
CA PRO A 156 -22.25 -4.26 -2.96
C PRO A 156 -21.88 -5.68 -3.33
N ASP A 157 -22.30 -6.12 -4.53
CA ASP A 157 -21.81 -7.38 -5.09
C ASP A 157 -20.44 -7.15 -5.71
N ILE A 158 -19.38 -7.53 -4.99
CA ILE A 158 -17.99 -7.46 -5.44
C ILE A 158 -17.32 -8.83 -5.48
N ASP A 159 -18.07 -9.91 -5.32
CA ASP A 159 -17.55 -11.28 -5.25
C ASP A 159 -16.62 -11.61 -6.43
N HIS A 160 -17.01 -11.22 -7.64
CA HIS A 160 -16.20 -11.42 -8.85
C HIS A 160 -14.83 -10.71 -8.83
N LYS A 161 -14.61 -9.76 -7.93
CA LYS A 161 -13.34 -9.01 -7.77
C LYS A 161 -12.47 -9.56 -6.65
N ILE A 162 -13.07 -10.26 -5.70
CA ILE A 162 -12.39 -10.69 -4.48
C ILE A 162 -12.19 -12.22 -4.42
N GLU A 163 -13.10 -13.01 -4.97
CA GLU A 163 -13.09 -14.49 -4.82
C GLU A 163 -12.02 -15.21 -5.66
N ASN A 164 -11.18 -14.49 -6.39
CA ASN A 164 -10.02 -15.05 -7.10
C ASN A 164 -8.68 -14.55 -6.53
N THR A 165 -8.69 -13.93 -5.36
CA THR A 165 -7.51 -13.27 -4.79
C THR A 165 -6.62 -14.26 -4.02
N VAL A 166 -5.32 -14.00 -4.01
CA VAL A 166 -4.33 -14.61 -3.13
C VAL A 166 -3.56 -13.51 -2.42
N MET A 167 -3.48 -13.58 -1.11
CA MET A 167 -2.71 -12.62 -0.31
C MET A 167 -1.23 -13.02 -0.31
N CYS A 168 -0.41 -12.24 -0.98
CA CYS A 168 1.03 -12.42 -1.08
C CYS A 168 1.75 -11.60 0.00
N VAL A 169 2.30 -12.26 1.00
CA VAL A 169 2.84 -11.63 2.20
C VAL A 169 4.35 -11.58 2.17
N MET A 170 4.93 -10.40 2.12
CA MET A 170 6.36 -10.18 2.29
C MET A 170 6.73 -10.14 3.78
N LEU A 171 7.21 -11.27 4.29
CA LEU A 171 7.50 -11.42 5.71
C LEU A 171 8.70 -10.55 6.13
N ARG A 172 8.58 -9.82 7.25
CA ARG A 172 7.62 -9.89 8.34
C ARG A 172 6.64 -8.69 8.36
N GLY A 173 7.08 -7.50 7.90
CA GLY A 173 6.35 -6.24 8.06
C GLY A 173 4.95 -6.24 7.41
N ALA A 174 4.81 -7.00 6.32
CA ALA A 174 3.56 -7.12 5.59
C ALA A 174 2.51 -8.04 6.25
N LEU A 175 2.84 -8.75 7.35
CA LEU A 175 1.90 -9.75 7.90
C LEU A 175 0.61 -9.11 8.43
N LEU A 176 0.71 -8.11 9.31
CA LEU A 176 -0.46 -7.43 9.86
C LEU A 176 -1.32 -6.74 8.78
N PRO A 177 -0.75 -5.94 7.87
CA PRO A 177 -1.48 -5.40 6.73
C PRO A 177 -2.23 -6.44 5.91
N SER A 178 -1.58 -7.54 5.59
CA SER A 178 -2.18 -8.63 4.81
C SER A 178 -3.34 -9.31 5.54
N MET A 179 -3.24 -9.48 6.85
CA MET A 179 -4.34 -10.01 7.66
C MET A 179 -5.55 -9.07 7.68
N ILE A 180 -5.32 -7.75 7.74
CA ILE A 180 -6.41 -6.77 7.68
C ILE A 180 -7.09 -6.82 6.32
N MET A 181 -6.30 -6.82 5.23
CA MET A 181 -6.83 -6.87 3.86
C MET A 181 -7.61 -8.18 3.61
N SER A 182 -7.11 -9.33 4.08
CA SER A 182 -7.84 -10.60 3.94
C SER A 182 -9.16 -10.58 4.68
N LYS A 183 -9.18 -9.97 5.88
CA LYS A 183 -10.41 -9.83 6.66
C LYS A 183 -11.45 -8.97 5.94
N GLU A 184 -11.05 -7.86 5.33
CA GLU A 184 -11.95 -7.05 4.51
C GLU A 184 -12.51 -7.83 3.31
N ILE A 185 -11.67 -8.61 2.62
CA ILE A 185 -12.09 -9.48 1.51
C ILE A 185 -13.15 -10.49 1.98
N GLU A 186 -12.88 -11.16 3.08
CA GLU A 186 -13.77 -12.19 3.65
C GLU A 186 -15.10 -11.63 4.12
N GLU A 187 -15.12 -10.45 4.73
CA GLU A 187 -16.33 -9.76 5.18
C GLU A 187 -17.24 -9.31 4.01
N TYR A 188 -16.67 -9.02 2.85
CA TYR A 188 -17.42 -8.63 1.66
C TYR A 188 -17.85 -9.80 0.79
N SER A 189 -17.31 -10.99 0.99
CA SER A 189 -17.72 -12.19 0.25
C SER A 189 -19.11 -12.64 0.67
N SER A 190 -20.00 -12.83 -0.29
CA SER A 190 -21.33 -13.40 -0.05
C SER A 190 -21.33 -14.93 -0.02
N HIS A 191 -20.26 -15.58 -0.46
CA HIS A 191 -20.13 -17.04 -0.54
C HIS A 191 -19.19 -17.63 0.52
N GLY A 192 -18.69 -16.81 1.44
CA GLY A 192 -17.77 -17.26 2.49
C GLY A 192 -16.37 -17.59 1.97
N TYR A 193 -15.89 -16.80 1.01
CA TYR A 193 -14.53 -16.94 0.49
C TYR A 193 -13.49 -16.78 1.59
N VAL A 194 -12.57 -17.73 1.67
CA VAL A 194 -11.42 -17.68 2.57
C VAL A 194 -10.18 -17.34 1.75
N THR A 195 -9.54 -16.24 2.08
CA THR A 195 -8.40 -15.74 1.32
C THR A 195 -7.18 -16.64 1.49
N PRO A 196 -6.65 -17.27 0.44
CA PRO A 196 -5.39 -18.02 0.51
C PRO A 196 -4.20 -17.10 0.73
N PHE A 197 -3.15 -17.61 1.40
CA PHE A 197 -1.92 -16.89 1.69
C PHE A 197 -0.72 -17.56 1.00
N ALA A 198 0.11 -16.71 0.38
CA ALA A 198 1.44 -17.07 -0.11
C ALA A 198 2.49 -16.26 0.65
N LEU A 199 3.39 -16.91 1.39
CA LEU A 199 4.32 -16.25 2.29
C LEU A 199 5.73 -16.22 1.68
N PHE A 200 6.25 -15.03 1.46
CA PHE A 200 7.57 -14.79 0.88
C PHE A 200 8.54 -14.27 1.94
N LYS A 201 9.56 -15.02 2.27
CA LYS A 201 10.62 -14.60 3.18
C LYS A 201 11.60 -13.74 2.42
N ILE A 202 11.43 -12.43 2.48
CA ILE A 202 12.30 -11.46 1.83
C ILE A 202 12.98 -10.56 2.87
N LYS A 203 14.23 -10.20 2.61
CA LYS A 203 15.00 -9.27 3.42
C LYS A 203 15.89 -8.40 2.55
N ARG A 204 16.24 -7.24 3.08
CA ARG A 204 17.30 -6.39 2.55
C ARG A 204 18.59 -6.65 3.30
N ASP A 205 19.71 -6.40 2.66
CA ASP A 205 21.00 -6.32 3.34
C ASP A 205 21.16 -4.90 3.90
N ASP A 206 20.69 -4.71 5.13
CA ASP A 206 20.67 -3.39 5.79
C ASP A 206 22.07 -2.81 6.08
N LEU A 207 23.15 -3.57 5.83
CA LEU A 207 24.52 -3.07 5.89
C LEU A 207 24.95 -2.30 4.64
N LYS A 208 24.16 -2.41 3.55
CA LYS A 208 24.44 -1.77 2.27
C LYS A 208 23.71 -0.45 2.13
N LYS A 209 24.30 0.47 1.36
CA LYS A 209 23.65 1.73 0.96
C LYS A 209 22.59 1.43 -0.11
N GLU A 210 21.69 2.38 -0.35
CA GLU A 210 20.61 2.24 -1.35
C GLU A 210 21.16 1.86 -2.73
N SER A 211 22.25 2.48 -3.16
CA SER A 211 22.86 2.25 -4.48
C SER A 211 23.39 0.83 -4.71
N ASN A 212 23.75 0.12 -3.65
CA ASN A 212 24.28 -1.25 -3.72
C ASN A 212 23.48 -2.25 -2.89
N MET A 213 22.24 -1.89 -2.55
CA MET A 213 21.31 -2.74 -1.80
C MET A 213 21.07 -4.07 -2.50
N GLU A 214 20.97 -5.12 -1.73
CA GLU A 214 20.53 -6.43 -2.19
C GLU A 214 19.22 -6.84 -1.53
N TYR A 215 18.30 -7.32 -2.36
CA TYR A 215 17.02 -7.88 -1.95
C TYR A 215 17.10 -9.39 -2.09
N ILE A 216 16.93 -10.10 -0.98
CA ILE A 216 17.17 -11.53 -0.88
C ILE A 216 15.86 -12.24 -0.56
N LEU A 217 15.30 -12.95 -1.54
CA LEU A 217 14.19 -13.87 -1.36
C LEU A 217 14.72 -15.24 -0.95
N ASP A 218 14.37 -15.67 0.25
CA ASP A 218 14.76 -16.96 0.83
C ASP A 218 13.66 -17.99 0.56
N LEU A 219 13.85 -18.79 -0.49
CA LEU A 219 12.87 -19.78 -0.94
C LEU A 219 12.67 -20.90 0.09
N LYS A 220 13.72 -21.28 0.82
CA LYS A 220 13.65 -22.35 1.83
C LYS A 220 12.72 -21.99 2.99
N ASN A 221 12.63 -20.71 3.32
CA ASN A 221 11.82 -20.20 4.42
C ASN A 221 10.57 -19.43 3.93
N SER A 222 10.20 -19.64 2.66
CA SER A 222 8.96 -19.16 2.05
C SER A 222 7.96 -20.30 1.95
N PHE A 223 6.67 -19.97 1.99
CA PHE A 223 5.57 -20.94 1.98
C PHE A 223 4.54 -20.56 0.93
N PHE A 224 4.65 -21.09 -0.26
CA PHE A 224 3.73 -20.87 -1.37
C PHE A 224 3.81 -22.03 -2.37
N ASN A 225 2.76 -22.17 -3.18
CA ASN A 225 2.78 -23.06 -4.34
C ASN A 225 2.60 -22.20 -5.61
N LEU A 226 3.44 -22.38 -6.61
CA LEU A 226 3.41 -21.60 -7.85
C LEU A 226 2.12 -21.83 -8.65
N GLU A 227 1.58 -23.03 -8.63
CA GLU A 227 0.34 -23.38 -9.33
C GLU A 227 -0.86 -22.60 -8.76
N ASP A 228 -0.89 -22.37 -7.45
CA ASP A 228 -1.96 -21.65 -6.76
C ASP A 228 -1.94 -20.14 -7.04
N LEU A 229 -0.88 -19.63 -7.65
CA LEU A 229 -0.73 -18.21 -8.02
C LEU A 229 -1.07 -17.93 -9.49
N HIS A 230 -1.10 -18.97 -10.32
CA HIS A 230 -1.36 -18.81 -11.75
C HIS A 230 -2.82 -18.44 -12.02
N GLY A 231 -3.06 -17.38 -12.81
CA GLY A 231 -4.41 -16.89 -13.14
C GLY A 231 -5.15 -16.22 -11.97
N LYS A 232 -4.47 -16.00 -10.84
CA LYS A 232 -5.03 -15.36 -9.65
C LYS A 232 -4.81 -13.84 -9.63
N ASP A 233 -5.64 -13.15 -8.87
CA ASP A 233 -5.45 -11.75 -8.53
C ASP A 233 -4.55 -11.67 -7.29
N LEU A 234 -3.27 -11.32 -7.47
CA LEU A 234 -2.28 -11.28 -6.40
C LEU A 234 -2.36 -9.95 -5.66
N ILE A 235 -2.53 -10.00 -4.35
CA ILE A 235 -2.60 -8.82 -3.49
C ILE A 235 -1.39 -8.80 -2.56
N PHE A 236 -0.66 -7.70 -2.60
CA PHE A 236 0.41 -7.38 -1.66
C PHE A 236 -0.02 -6.20 -0.80
N ALA A 237 0.29 -6.25 0.48
CA ALA A 237 0.03 -5.16 1.42
C ALA A 237 1.26 -4.94 2.30
N ASP A 238 1.93 -3.79 2.15
CA ASP A 238 3.12 -3.44 2.91
C ASP A 238 3.02 -1.99 3.39
N PRO A 239 3.33 -1.67 4.65
CA PRO A 239 3.19 -0.32 5.17
C PRO A 239 3.99 0.73 4.41
N MET A 240 5.16 0.35 3.89
CA MET A 240 6.08 1.29 3.25
C MET A 240 6.71 0.70 1.98
N ASN A 241 6.51 1.39 0.87
CA ASN A 241 7.24 1.14 -0.36
C ASN A 241 8.30 2.23 -0.58
N ALA A 242 9.54 1.98 -0.16
CA ALA A 242 10.62 2.96 -0.34
C ALA A 242 11.29 2.84 -1.73
N THR A 243 11.78 1.66 -2.07
CA THR A 243 12.60 1.43 -3.28
C THR A 243 11.95 0.50 -4.30
N GLY A 244 10.84 -0.14 -3.96
CA GLY A 244 10.20 -1.16 -4.79
C GLY A 244 10.91 -2.53 -4.80
N GLY A 245 12.16 -2.59 -4.35
CA GLY A 245 13.02 -3.75 -4.57
C GLY A 245 12.52 -5.07 -4.01
N SER A 246 11.88 -5.07 -2.85
CA SER A 246 11.30 -6.30 -2.28
C SER A 246 10.17 -6.84 -3.16
N LEU A 247 9.26 -5.99 -3.58
CA LEU A 247 8.14 -6.39 -4.44
C LEU A 247 8.65 -6.87 -5.81
N VAL A 248 9.51 -6.07 -6.45
CA VAL A 248 10.08 -6.42 -7.77
C VAL A 248 10.81 -7.76 -7.72
N THR A 249 11.56 -8.05 -6.63
CA THR A 249 12.25 -9.33 -6.48
C THR A 249 11.27 -10.52 -6.45
N VAL A 250 10.15 -10.39 -5.73
CA VAL A 250 9.13 -11.45 -5.67
C VAL A 250 8.44 -11.60 -7.02
N ILE A 251 8.01 -10.50 -7.64
CA ILE A 251 7.31 -10.53 -8.93
C ILE A 251 8.21 -11.12 -10.02
N LYS A 252 9.48 -10.65 -10.10
CA LYS A 252 10.44 -11.18 -11.05
C LYS A 252 10.65 -12.68 -10.88
N TYR A 253 10.82 -13.14 -9.65
CA TYR A 253 10.93 -14.57 -9.38
C TYR A 253 9.71 -15.34 -9.89
N LEU A 254 8.48 -14.88 -9.60
CA LEU A 254 7.27 -15.54 -10.06
C LEU A 254 7.19 -15.58 -11.58
N GLN A 255 7.57 -14.49 -12.26
CA GLN A 255 7.63 -14.42 -13.73
C GLN A 255 8.67 -15.40 -14.30
N ASP A 256 9.86 -15.44 -13.72
CA ASP A 256 10.95 -16.36 -14.13
C ASP A 256 10.54 -17.84 -13.94
N GLN A 257 9.61 -18.14 -13.00
CA GLN A 257 9.00 -19.46 -12.82
C GLN A 257 7.78 -19.71 -13.70
N GLY A 258 7.44 -18.77 -14.59
CA GLY A 258 6.30 -18.91 -15.53
C GLY A 258 4.91 -18.62 -14.93
N VAL A 259 4.82 -18.08 -13.73
CA VAL A 259 3.55 -17.66 -13.13
C VAL A 259 2.99 -16.47 -13.91
N LYS A 260 1.76 -16.57 -14.36
CA LYS A 260 1.02 -15.51 -15.05
C LYS A 260 -0.20 -15.14 -14.19
N PRO A 261 -0.10 -14.18 -13.30
CA PRO A 261 -1.24 -13.71 -12.53
C PRO A 261 -2.26 -13.01 -13.43
N LYS A 262 -3.52 -13.01 -13.04
CA LYS A 262 -4.56 -12.24 -13.71
C LYS A 262 -4.39 -10.73 -13.47
N SER A 263 -4.07 -10.35 -12.23
CA SER A 263 -3.71 -8.99 -11.87
C SER A 263 -2.78 -8.98 -10.65
N ILE A 264 -2.10 -7.85 -10.43
CA ILE A 264 -1.31 -7.61 -9.24
C ILE A 264 -1.75 -6.26 -8.66
N LYS A 265 -2.06 -6.23 -7.36
CA LYS A 265 -2.34 -5.00 -6.61
C LYS A 265 -1.39 -4.90 -5.43
N PHE A 266 -0.82 -3.71 -5.24
CA PHE A 266 0.07 -3.43 -4.12
C PHE A 266 -0.44 -2.25 -3.29
N PHE A 267 -0.82 -2.52 -2.05
CA PHE A 267 -1.37 -1.55 -1.12
C PHE A 267 -0.30 -1.05 -0.16
N ASN A 268 -0.12 0.27 -0.14
CA ASN A 268 0.87 0.94 0.72
C ASN A 268 0.22 2.09 1.47
N VAL A 269 0.60 2.29 2.71
CA VAL A 269 0.22 3.49 3.47
C VAL A 269 1.11 4.67 3.07
N ILE A 270 2.41 4.41 2.92
CA ILE A 270 3.40 5.39 2.49
C ILE A 270 4.26 4.78 1.38
N ALA A 271 4.41 5.52 0.30
CA ALA A 271 5.29 5.13 -0.80
C ALA A 271 6.19 6.29 -1.23
N ALA A 272 7.43 5.97 -1.57
CA ALA A 272 8.29 6.88 -2.31
C ALA A 272 7.96 6.80 -3.81
N LEU A 273 8.03 7.93 -4.50
CA LEU A 273 7.76 7.99 -5.94
C LEU A 273 8.61 6.98 -6.71
N LYS A 274 9.91 6.92 -6.44
CA LYS A 274 10.84 5.99 -7.10
C LYS A 274 10.43 4.52 -6.92
N GLY A 275 10.00 4.14 -5.71
CA GLY A 275 9.54 2.78 -5.44
C GLY A 275 8.21 2.43 -6.10
N SER A 276 7.40 3.43 -6.39
CA SER A 276 6.10 3.25 -7.05
C SER A 276 6.20 3.20 -8.57
N LEU A 277 7.21 3.87 -9.15
CA LEU A 277 7.47 3.86 -10.59
C LEU A 277 8.24 2.62 -11.07
N ARG A 278 8.98 1.95 -10.20
CA ARG A 278 9.67 0.66 -10.48
C ARG A 278 8.69 -0.51 -10.48
#